data_cc06900c4f918899e0f7c6679290f905
#
_entry.id   cc06900c4f918899e0f7c6679290f905
#
_cell.length_a   1.000
_cell.length_b   1.000
_cell.length_c   1.000
_cell.angle_alpha   90.00
_cell.angle_beta   90.00
_cell.angle_gamma   90.00
#
_symmetry.space_group_name_H-M   'P 1'
#
loop_
_entity.id
_entity.type
_entity.pdbx_description
1 polymer ?
#
loop_
_entity_poly.entity_id
_entity_poly.type
_entity_poly.pdbx_seq_one_letter_code
_entity_poly.pdbx_strand_id
1 'polypeptide(L)'
;MPRKPGITTKAREKAKPAQAVAKPAPEVAKLGYFVGKWATQGTILPGPWGSGGDFSWTETTEWMSGNFFVVGHWDFKMPAELGGDGEELFVMGYDTNRNVYSFDAFSSQGLHQVSKGTLSGDLWTWTSESIQNGKPVQQKMTMEILSPLSYNLKFELSTDGATWMTFMEGKAVKKQ
;
A
#
# COMPACT_ATOMS: atom_id res chain seq x y z
N MET A 1 79.38 5.07 -12.37
CA MET A 1 78.29 5.83 -12.98
C MET A 1 76.99 5.39 -12.26
N PRO A 2 76.32 6.29 -11.53
CA PRO A 2 75.06 5.92 -10.83
C PRO A 2 73.85 5.96 -11.78
N ARG A 3 73.01 4.94 -11.70
CA ARG A 3 71.72 4.84 -12.44
C ARG A 3 70.70 5.81 -11.85
N LYS A 4 70.03 6.57 -12.73
CA LYS A 4 68.88 7.42 -12.36
C LYS A 4 67.69 6.58 -12.01
N PRO A 5 66.90 6.94 -10.99
CA PRO A 5 65.61 6.25 -10.68
C PRO A 5 64.53 6.62 -11.71
N GLY A 6 63.85 5.61 -12.24
CA GLY A 6 62.74 5.78 -13.16
C GLY A 6 61.49 6.34 -12.44
N ILE A 7 60.90 7.37 -13.04
CA ILE A 7 59.65 7.98 -12.58
C ILE A 7 58.50 7.06 -13.01
N THR A 8 57.86 6.38 -12.04
CA THR A 8 56.66 5.61 -12.27
C THR A 8 55.47 6.57 -12.31
N THR A 9 54.95 6.82 -13.50
CA THR A 9 53.71 7.59 -13.69
C THR A 9 52.51 6.76 -13.21
N LYS A 10 51.95 7.09 -12.06
CA LYS A 10 50.68 6.51 -11.60
C LYS A 10 49.59 6.87 -12.60
N ALA A 11 49.04 5.85 -13.24
CA ALA A 11 47.85 6.00 -14.07
C ALA A 11 46.69 6.59 -13.25
N ARG A 12 46.15 7.70 -13.73
CA ARG A 12 45.00 8.40 -13.14
C ARG A 12 43.77 7.51 -13.37
N GLU A 13 43.28 6.88 -12.30
CA GLU A 13 42.06 6.11 -12.31
C GLU A 13 40.90 7.01 -12.79
N LYS A 14 40.29 6.67 -13.90
CA LYS A 14 39.12 7.41 -14.44
C LYS A 14 37.98 7.28 -13.44
N ALA A 15 37.55 8.38 -12.86
CA ALA A 15 36.38 8.43 -12.00
C ALA A 15 35.18 7.80 -12.74
N LYS A 16 34.55 6.81 -12.08
CA LYS A 16 33.32 6.16 -12.56
C LYS A 16 32.26 7.25 -12.75
N PRO A 17 31.55 7.32 -13.90
CA PRO A 17 30.52 8.35 -14.09
C PRO A 17 29.50 8.25 -12.95
N ALA A 18 29.11 9.38 -12.38
CA ALA A 18 28.08 9.46 -11.35
C ALA A 18 26.80 8.81 -11.92
N GLN A 19 26.31 7.80 -11.21
CA GLN A 19 25.08 7.11 -11.59
C GLN A 19 23.95 8.13 -11.51
N ALA A 20 23.18 8.30 -12.60
CA ALA A 20 22.04 9.21 -12.60
C ALA A 20 21.07 8.85 -11.47
N VAL A 21 20.68 9.84 -10.67
CA VAL A 21 19.69 9.63 -9.61
C VAL A 21 18.37 9.22 -10.26
N ALA A 22 17.87 8.03 -9.88
CA ALA A 22 16.59 7.56 -10.35
C ALA A 22 15.48 8.56 -9.99
N LYS A 23 14.49 8.72 -10.88
CA LYS A 23 13.30 9.54 -10.64
C LYS A 23 12.09 8.62 -10.54
N PRO A 24 11.12 8.94 -9.66
CA PRO A 24 9.85 8.21 -9.60
C PRO A 24 9.13 8.24 -10.96
N ALA A 25 8.46 7.15 -11.30
CA ALA A 25 7.57 7.10 -12.45
C ALA A 25 6.38 8.08 -12.27
N PRO A 26 5.79 8.62 -13.36
CA PRO A 26 4.67 9.55 -13.27
C PRO A 26 3.47 9.00 -12.49
N GLU A 27 3.25 7.68 -12.57
CA GLU A 27 2.17 6.97 -11.87
C GLU A 27 2.28 7.09 -10.35
N VAL A 28 3.50 7.13 -9.82
CA VAL A 28 3.75 7.28 -8.38
C VAL A 28 3.09 8.54 -7.82
N ALA A 29 3.03 9.63 -8.59
CA ALA A 29 2.42 10.88 -8.16
C ALA A 29 0.92 10.73 -7.80
N LYS A 30 0.23 9.72 -8.34
CA LYS A 30 -1.17 9.44 -8.03
C LYS A 30 -1.37 8.98 -6.57
N LEU A 31 -0.35 8.34 -5.97
CA LEU A 31 -0.37 7.95 -4.56
C LEU A 31 -0.41 9.16 -3.62
N GLY A 32 -0.02 10.34 -4.10
CA GLY A 32 -0.12 11.60 -3.35
C GLY A 32 -1.54 11.95 -2.88
N TYR A 33 -2.58 11.36 -3.49
CA TYR A 33 -3.95 11.49 -3.02
C TYR A 33 -4.10 11.04 -1.55
N PHE A 34 -3.47 9.94 -1.19
CA PHE A 34 -3.56 9.34 0.15
C PHE A 34 -2.72 10.07 1.19
N VAL A 35 -1.76 10.90 0.79
CA VAL A 35 -0.87 11.61 1.73
C VAL A 35 -1.66 12.56 2.61
N GLY A 36 -1.43 12.48 3.92
CA GLY A 36 -2.07 13.29 4.97
C GLY A 36 -2.73 12.44 6.03
N LYS A 37 -3.69 13.02 6.74
CA LYS A 37 -4.44 12.34 7.80
C LYS A 37 -5.86 12.07 7.33
N TRP A 38 -6.34 10.85 7.56
CA TRP A 38 -7.68 10.42 7.18
C TRP A 38 -8.41 9.80 8.37
N ALA A 39 -9.72 9.84 8.33
CA ALA A 39 -10.56 9.05 9.22
C ALA A 39 -11.58 8.30 8.36
N THR A 40 -11.65 7.00 8.59
CA THR A 40 -12.57 6.09 7.92
C THR A 40 -13.52 5.51 8.95
N GLN A 41 -14.77 5.36 8.57
CA GLN A 41 -15.77 4.65 9.34
C GLN A 41 -16.72 3.92 8.42
N GLY A 42 -17.31 2.84 8.89
CA GLY A 42 -18.22 2.05 8.09
C GLY A 42 -18.76 0.84 8.84
N THR A 43 -19.29 -0.10 8.07
CA THR A 43 -19.96 -1.29 8.59
C THR A 43 -19.35 -2.55 7.98
N ILE A 44 -19.11 -3.54 8.82
CA ILE A 44 -18.80 -4.91 8.43
C ILE A 44 -20.14 -5.64 8.32
N LEU A 45 -20.41 -6.23 7.15
CA LEU A 45 -21.66 -6.92 6.89
C LEU A 45 -21.68 -8.30 7.56
N PRO A 46 -22.85 -8.79 8.03
CA PRO A 46 -22.97 -10.15 8.51
C PRO A 46 -22.59 -11.16 7.41
N GLY A 47 -21.93 -12.23 7.80
CA GLY A 47 -21.49 -13.24 6.85
C GLY A 47 -20.89 -14.48 7.51
N PRO A 48 -20.18 -15.34 6.76
CA PRO A 48 -19.49 -16.51 7.30
C PRO A 48 -18.42 -16.19 8.34
N TRP A 49 -18.05 -14.92 8.46
CA TRP A 49 -17.05 -14.38 9.40
C TRP A 49 -17.64 -13.88 10.72
N GLY A 50 -18.96 -13.77 10.85
CA GLY A 50 -19.64 -13.32 12.08
C GLY A 50 -20.85 -12.44 11.85
N SER A 51 -21.34 -11.83 12.93
CA SER A 51 -22.54 -10.97 12.94
C SER A 51 -22.31 -9.60 12.28
N GLY A 52 -21.06 -9.26 12.00
CA GLY A 52 -20.68 -7.94 11.53
C GLY A 52 -20.66 -6.89 12.64
N GLY A 53 -20.69 -5.62 12.26
CA GLY A 53 -20.68 -4.51 13.21
C GLY A 53 -19.99 -3.27 12.63
N ASP A 54 -19.81 -2.25 13.44
CA ASP A 54 -19.16 -1.03 13.01
C ASP A 54 -17.63 -1.17 13.08
N PHE A 55 -16.96 -0.49 12.17
CA PHE A 55 -15.51 -0.32 12.20
C PHE A 55 -15.12 1.15 12.02
N SER A 56 -13.93 1.50 12.46
CA SER A 56 -13.31 2.77 12.14
C SER A 56 -11.80 2.65 12.16
N TRP A 57 -11.10 3.52 11.43
CA TRP A 57 -9.67 3.74 11.61
C TRP A 57 -9.28 5.19 11.38
N THR A 58 -8.17 5.57 11.95
CA THR A 58 -7.43 6.78 11.59
C THR A 58 -6.19 6.38 10.83
N GLU A 59 -5.83 7.22 9.86
CA GLU A 59 -4.70 6.98 8.99
C GLU A 59 -3.79 8.20 8.98
N THR A 60 -2.49 7.96 9.01
CA THR A 60 -1.48 8.98 8.71
C THR A 60 -0.55 8.43 7.64
N THR A 61 -0.49 9.13 6.51
CA THR A 61 0.29 8.69 5.33
C THR A 61 1.22 9.82 4.89
N GLU A 62 2.46 9.48 4.59
CA GLU A 62 3.48 10.43 4.17
C GLU A 62 4.38 9.87 3.06
N TRP A 63 5.03 10.76 2.31
CA TRP A 63 6.03 10.37 1.35
C TRP A 63 7.30 9.88 2.04
N MET A 64 7.79 8.72 1.62
CA MET A 64 9.15 8.29 1.91
C MET A 64 10.15 9.20 1.20
N SER A 65 11.33 9.41 1.79
CA SER A 65 12.40 10.18 1.16
C SER A 65 12.71 9.66 -0.25
N GLY A 66 12.77 10.57 -1.23
CA GLY A 66 12.93 10.24 -2.64
C GLY A 66 11.62 10.10 -3.42
N ASN A 67 10.47 10.10 -2.75
CA ASN A 67 9.11 10.08 -3.33
C ASN A 67 8.82 8.89 -4.27
N PHE A 68 9.44 7.73 -4.03
CA PHE A 68 9.11 6.49 -4.74
C PHE A 68 7.97 5.73 -4.08
N PHE A 69 7.79 5.92 -2.77
CA PHE A 69 6.82 5.23 -1.95
C PHE A 69 6.12 6.20 -1.02
N VAL A 70 4.89 5.86 -0.65
CA VAL A 70 4.20 6.41 0.50
C VAL A 70 4.15 5.37 1.61
N VAL A 71 4.31 5.82 2.85
CA VAL A 71 4.23 4.98 4.05
C VAL A 71 3.09 5.49 4.90
N GLY A 72 2.25 4.59 5.37
CA GLY A 72 1.12 4.94 6.20
C GLY A 72 0.94 4.03 7.39
N HIS A 73 0.23 4.55 8.38
CA HIS A 73 -0.20 3.86 9.57
C HIS A 73 -1.70 3.95 9.70
N TRP A 74 -2.33 2.83 10.02
CA TRP A 74 -3.73 2.75 10.44
C TRP A 74 -3.80 2.36 11.91
N ASP A 75 -4.60 3.12 12.69
CA ASP A 75 -5.07 2.70 14.01
C ASP A 75 -6.53 2.32 13.84
N PHE A 76 -6.85 1.03 13.91
CA PHE A 76 -8.18 0.55 13.62
C PHE A 76 -8.92 0.01 14.84
N LYS A 77 -10.24 0.15 14.79
CA LYS A 77 -11.19 -0.40 15.75
C LYS A 77 -12.15 -1.32 15.02
N MET A 78 -12.24 -2.55 15.48
CA MET A 78 -13.09 -3.59 14.92
C MET A 78 -13.80 -4.37 16.02
N PRO A 79 -14.92 -5.07 15.70
CA PRO A 79 -15.53 -6.00 16.63
C PRO A 79 -14.52 -7.03 17.14
N ALA A 80 -14.61 -7.38 18.44
CA ALA A 80 -13.68 -8.32 19.08
C ALA A 80 -13.67 -9.69 18.40
N GLU A 81 -14.80 -10.14 17.86
CA GLU A 81 -14.94 -11.40 17.11
C GLU A 81 -14.19 -11.41 15.78
N LEU A 82 -13.82 -10.22 15.27
CA LEU A 82 -13.05 -10.04 14.03
C LEU A 82 -11.59 -9.61 14.30
N GLY A 83 -11.11 -9.84 15.52
CA GLY A 83 -9.72 -9.56 15.92
C GLY A 83 -9.57 -8.35 16.84
N GLY A 84 -10.60 -7.49 16.96
CA GLY A 84 -10.57 -6.31 17.84
C GLY A 84 -9.69 -5.18 17.29
N ASP A 85 -9.32 -4.28 18.18
CA ASP A 85 -8.51 -3.10 17.85
C ASP A 85 -7.06 -3.49 17.53
N GLY A 86 -6.41 -2.70 16.67
CA GLY A 86 -5.02 -2.92 16.29
C GLY A 86 -4.44 -1.79 15.46
N GLU A 87 -3.22 -2.04 14.98
CA GLU A 87 -2.46 -1.12 14.16
C GLU A 87 -2.00 -1.82 12.89
N GLU A 88 -1.83 -1.07 11.82
CA GLU A 88 -1.25 -1.55 10.58
C GLU A 88 -0.28 -0.54 10.01
N LEU A 89 0.92 -1.01 9.65
CA LEU A 89 1.88 -0.27 8.84
C LEU A 89 1.71 -0.71 7.39
N PHE A 90 1.66 0.22 6.46
CA PHE A 90 1.65 -0.10 5.03
C PHE A 90 2.61 0.75 4.21
N VAL A 91 3.01 0.19 3.06
CA VAL A 91 3.83 0.86 2.07
C VAL A 91 3.17 0.71 0.70
N MET A 92 2.96 1.83 0.01
CA MET A 92 2.47 1.82 -1.38
C MET A 92 3.54 2.34 -2.34
N GLY A 93 3.61 1.74 -3.52
CA GLY A 93 4.53 2.12 -4.58
C GLY A 93 3.99 1.77 -5.97
N TYR A 94 4.86 1.87 -6.98
CA TYR A 94 4.53 1.48 -8.35
C TYR A 94 5.66 0.65 -8.96
N ASP A 95 5.33 -0.55 -9.41
CA ASP A 95 6.23 -1.46 -10.13
C ASP A 95 6.17 -1.16 -11.63
N THR A 96 7.19 -0.47 -12.14
CA THR A 96 7.28 -0.10 -13.56
C THR A 96 7.48 -1.29 -14.49
N ASN A 97 7.99 -2.42 -14.00
CA ASN A 97 8.20 -3.61 -14.82
C ASN A 97 6.88 -4.36 -15.05
N ARG A 98 5.97 -4.29 -14.09
CA ARG A 98 4.66 -4.97 -14.16
C ARG A 98 3.51 -4.02 -14.46
N ASN A 99 3.75 -2.71 -14.43
CA ASN A 99 2.74 -1.66 -14.59
C ASN A 99 1.58 -1.79 -13.59
N VAL A 100 1.92 -2.04 -12.32
CA VAL A 100 0.95 -2.18 -11.23
C VAL A 100 1.40 -1.38 -10.01
N TYR A 101 0.44 -0.89 -9.24
CA TYR A 101 0.73 -0.38 -7.90
C TYR A 101 0.92 -1.55 -6.94
N SER A 102 1.80 -1.37 -5.95
CA SER A 102 1.99 -2.29 -4.83
C SER A 102 1.43 -1.68 -3.55
N PHE A 103 0.87 -2.52 -2.71
CA PHE A 103 0.44 -2.21 -1.36
C PHE A 103 0.83 -3.37 -0.46
N ASP A 104 1.82 -3.16 0.39
CA ASP A 104 2.31 -4.12 1.35
C ASP A 104 1.93 -3.64 2.75
N ALA A 105 1.23 -4.48 3.51
CA ALA A 105 0.71 -4.15 4.82
C ALA A 105 1.11 -5.17 5.88
N PHE A 106 1.37 -4.68 7.10
CA PHE A 106 1.81 -5.45 8.26
C PHE A 106 0.98 -5.06 9.45
N SER A 107 0.14 -5.98 9.92
CA SER A 107 -0.76 -5.76 11.05
C SER A 107 -0.12 -6.16 12.38
N SER A 108 -0.46 -5.46 13.47
CA SER A 108 -0.14 -5.84 14.85
C SER A 108 -0.72 -7.20 15.24
N GLN A 109 -1.65 -7.74 14.45
CA GLN A 109 -2.23 -9.07 14.62
C GLN A 109 -1.41 -10.17 13.91
N GLY A 110 -0.22 -9.83 13.38
CA GLY A 110 0.69 -10.78 12.72
C GLY A 110 0.33 -11.10 11.27
N LEU A 111 -0.54 -10.30 10.64
CA LEU A 111 -0.86 -10.47 9.23
C LEU A 111 0.12 -9.69 8.37
N HIS A 112 0.56 -10.30 7.28
CA HIS A 112 1.26 -9.64 6.19
C HIS A 112 0.44 -9.82 4.91
N GLN A 113 0.03 -8.70 4.32
CA GLN A 113 -0.76 -8.68 3.09
C GLN A 113 0.04 -8.02 1.97
N VAL A 114 0.09 -8.66 0.82
CA VAL A 114 0.69 -8.13 -0.42
C VAL A 114 -0.42 -7.99 -1.44
N SER A 115 -0.68 -6.75 -1.87
CA SER A 115 -1.71 -6.46 -2.85
C SER A 115 -1.15 -5.82 -4.11
N LYS A 116 -1.81 -6.08 -5.23
CA LYS A 116 -1.58 -5.41 -6.51
C LYS A 116 -2.72 -4.44 -6.77
N GLY A 117 -2.37 -3.24 -7.21
CA GLY A 117 -3.33 -2.17 -7.43
C GLY A 117 -3.40 -1.69 -8.86
N THR A 118 -4.57 -1.25 -9.26
CA THR A 118 -4.83 -0.53 -10.50
C THR A 118 -5.64 0.73 -10.22
N LEU A 119 -5.47 1.75 -11.07
CA LEU A 119 -6.29 2.97 -11.05
C LEU A 119 -6.98 3.12 -12.39
N SER A 120 -8.31 3.21 -12.40
CA SER A 120 -9.12 3.45 -13.59
C SER A 120 -10.08 4.61 -13.32
N GLY A 121 -9.82 5.76 -13.94
CA GLY A 121 -10.53 7.00 -13.58
C GLY A 121 -10.29 7.35 -12.11
N ASP A 122 -11.37 7.42 -11.34
CA ASP A 122 -11.37 7.71 -9.91
C ASP A 122 -11.45 6.46 -9.03
N LEU A 123 -11.35 5.25 -9.62
CA LEU A 123 -11.47 3.99 -8.90
C LEU A 123 -10.11 3.31 -8.74
N TRP A 124 -9.65 3.20 -7.51
CA TRP A 124 -8.56 2.32 -7.11
C TRP A 124 -9.10 0.93 -6.81
N THR A 125 -8.44 -0.08 -7.33
CA THR A 125 -8.74 -1.50 -7.04
C THR A 125 -7.46 -2.20 -6.61
N TRP A 126 -7.48 -2.77 -5.41
CA TRP A 126 -6.40 -3.54 -4.82
C TRP A 126 -6.83 -4.99 -4.69
N THR A 127 -6.01 -5.92 -5.12
CA THR A 127 -6.30 -7.36 -5.04
C THR A 127 -5.17 -8.09 -4.35
N SER A 128 -5.52 -9.02 -3.48
CA SER A 128 -4.59 -9.93 -2.81
C SER A 128 -5.18 -11.31 -2.69
N GLU A 129 -4.34 -12.27 -2.29
CA GLU A 129 -4.74 -13.62 -1.98
C GLU A 129 -4.18 -14.01 -0.61
N SER A 130 -4.97 -14.70 0.19
CA SER A 130 -4.58 -15.25 1.47
C SER A 130 -5.04 -16.71 1.60
N ILE A 131 -4.48 -17.42 2.57
CA ILE A 131 -4.95 -18.76 2.91
C ILE A 131 -5.74 -18.65 4.22
N GLN A 132 -7.02 -19.01 4.18
CA GLN A 132 -7.88 -19.06 5.35
C GLN A 132 -8.43 -20.48 5.53
N ASN A 133 -8.20 -21.06 6.71
CA ASN A 133 -8.56 -22.46 7.00
C ASN A 133 -8.07 -23.46 5.92
N GLY A 134 -6.86 -23.23 5.41
CA GLY A 134 -6.22 -24.09 4.39
C GLY A 134 -6.78 -23.91 2.96
N LYS A 135 -7.64 -22.93 2.72
CA LYS A 135 -8.22 -22.62 1.41
C LYS A 135 -7.80 -21.22 0.93
N PRO A 136 -7.55 -21.05 -0.37
CA PRO A 136 -7.29 -19.73 -0.93
C PRO A 136 -8.55 -18.85 -0.83
N VAL A 137 -8.35 -17.60 -0.40
CA VAL A 137 -9.38 -16.56 -0.37
C VAL A 137 -8.81 -15.35 -1.08
N GLN A 138 -9.47 -14.92 -2.13
CA GLN A 138 -9.15 -13.69 -2.83
C GLN A 138 -9.81 -12.51 -2.13
N GLN A 139 -9.09 -11.42 -2.03
CA GLN A 139 -9.55 -10.19 -1.41
C GLN A 139 -9.49 -9.07 -2.46
N LYS A 140 -10.49 -8.23 -2.46
CA LYS A 140 -10.56 -7.04 -3.31
C LYS A 140 -10.99 -5.84 -2.49
N MET A 141 -10.13 -4.83 -2.42
CA MET A 141 -10.46 -3.54 -1.85
C MET A 141 -10.61 -2.53 -2.98
N THR A 142 -11.73 -1.82 -2.99
CA THR A 142 -11.96 -0.69 -3.90
C THR A 142 -12.06 0.59 -3.12
N MET A 143 -11.46 1.67 -3.66
CA MET A 143 -11.54 3.01 -3.14
C MET A 143 -11.99 3.92 -4.29
N GLU A 144 -13.23 4.39 -4.23
CA GLU A 144 -13.82 5.30 -5.20
C GLU A 144 -13.65 6.75 -4.74
N ILE A 145 -12.82 7.51 -5.44
CA ILE A 145 -12.58 8.92 -5.13
C ILE A 145 -13.84 9.74 -5.41
N LEU A 146 -14.38 10.39 -4.38
CA LEU A 146 -15.55 11.26 -4.47
C LEU A 146 -15.17 12.73 -4.59
N SER A 147 -14.05 13.09 -3.99
CA SER A 147 -13.51 14.45 -3.97
C SER A 147 -12.04 14.42 -3.54
N PRO A 148 -11.30 15.55 -3.61
CA PRO A 148 -9.94 15.61 -3.05
C PRO A 148 -9.84 15.28 -1.55
N LEU A 149 -10.97 15.22 -0.84
CA LEU A 149 -11.04 15.06 0.61
C LEU A 149 -11.88 13.84 1.05
N SER A 150 -12.35 13.00 0.13
CA SER A 150 -13.16 11.83 0.52
C SER A 150 -13.18 10.75 -0.55
N TYR A 151 -13.26 9.49 -0.10
CA TYR A 151 -13.50 8.32 -0.94
C TYR A 151 -14.44 7.32 -0.24
N ASN A 152 -15.15 6.54 -1.03
CA ASN A 152 -15.85 5.35 -0.55
C ASN A 152 -14.87 4.17 -0.55
N LEU A 153 -15.04 3.29 0.42
CA LEU A 153 -14.25 2.08 0.58
C LEU A 153 -15.18 0.87 0.54
N LYS A 154 -14.76 -0.19 -0.15
CA LYS A 154 -15.41 -1.49 -0.10
C LYS A 154 -14.39 -2.61 -0.12
N PHE A 155 -14.54 -3.60 0.77
CA PHE A 155 -13.82 -4.86 0.77
C PHE A 155 -14.74 -6.00 0.38
N GLU A 156 -14.26 -6.85 -0.51
CA GLU A 156 -14.96 -8.03 -0.99
C GLU A 156 -14.04 -9.24 -0.89
N LEU A 157 -14.63 -10.38 -0.58
CA LEU A 157 -13.97 -11.68 -0.47
C LEU A 157 -14.56 -12.66 -1.48
N SER A 158 -13.71 -13.55 -2.01
CA SER A 158 -14.12 -14.62 -2.90
C SER A 158 -13.32 -15.89 -2.62
N THR A 159 -13.98 -17.03 -2.59
CA THR A 159 -13.35 -18.35 -2.44
C THR A 159 -13.25 -19.12 -3.76
N ASP A 160 -13.84 -18.61 -4.83
CA ASP A 160 -13.89 -19.24 -6.16
C ASP A 160 -13.34 -18.32 -7.27
N GLY A 161 -13.02 -17.07 -6.94
CA GLY A 161 -12.56 -16.05 -7.89
C GLY A 161 -13.65 -15.48 -8.80
N ALA A 162 -14.88 -15.99 -8.71
CA ALA A 162 -16.01 -15.58 -9.56
C ALA A 162 -17.10 -14.85 -8.76
N THR A 163 -17.45 -15.39 -7.59
CA THR A 163 -18.49 -14.84 -6.71
C THR A 163 -17.83 -13.98 -5.63
N TRP A 164 -18.19 -12.71 -5.57
CA TRP A 164 -17.67 -11.76 -4.59
C TRP A 164 -18.71 -11.41 -3.54
N MET A 165 -18.35 -11.56 -2.29
CA MET A 165 -19.19 -11.17 -1.15
C MET A 165 -18.61 -9.90 -0.52
N THR A 166 -19.43 -8.88 -0.35
CA THR A 166 -19.02 -7.68 0.38
C THR A 166 -18.80 -8.02 1.85
N PHE A 167 -17.58 -7.81 2.32
CA PHE A 167 -17.21 -8.02 3.72
C PHE A 167 -17.45 -6.75 4.52
N MET A 168 -16.94 -5.60 4.03
CA MET A 168 -17.13 -4.31 4.68
C MET A 168 -17.24 -3.19 3.66
N GLU A 169 -17.90 -2.13 4.07
CA GLU A 169 -17.99 -0.87 3.30
C GLU A 169 -17.99 0.34 4.23
N GLY A 170 -17.44 1.44 3.75
CA GLY A 170 -17.30 2.65 4.55
C GLY A 170 -16.92 3.86 3.72
N LYS A 171 -16.66 4.94 4.44
CA LYS A 171 -16.24 6.22 3.86
C LYS A 171 -15.05 6.78 4.61
N ALA A 172 -14.06 7.25 3.85
CA ALA A 172 -12.92 7.97 4.35
C ALA A 172 -13.06 9.48 4.10
N VAL A 173 -12.63 10.28 5.08
CA VAL A 173 -12.60 11.74 5.00
C VAL A 173 -11.25 12.24 5.48
N LYS A 174 -10.64 13.11 4.67
CA LYS A 174 -9.35 13.73 4.99
C LYS A 174 -9.52 14.72 6.13
N LYS A 175 -8.67 14.63 7.13
CA LYS A 175 -8.62 15.58 8.24
C LYS A 175 -7.78 16.78 7.84
N GLN A 176 -8.25 17.96 8.20
CA GLN A 176 -7.54 19.23 8.05
C GLN A 176 -6.60 19.47 9.23
#